data_6f71ba502e483eda7138c5bb5b013be3
#
_entry.id   6f71ba502e483eda7138c5bb5b013be3
#
_cell.length_a   1.000
_cell.length_b   1.000
_cell.length_c   1.000
_cell.angle_alpha   90.00
_cell.angle_beta   90.00
_cell.angle_gamma   90.00
#
_symmetry.space_group_name_H-M   'P 1'
#
loop_
_entity.id
_entity.type
_entity.pdbx_description
1 polymer ?
#
loop_
_entity_poly.entity_id
_entity_poly.type
_entity_poly.pdbx_seq_one_letter_code
_entity_poly.pdbx_strand_id
1 'polypeptide(L)'
;MSGPVSRTVRTPLCDLLGIEHPVVGFTQSEHVAAAISRAGGLGVLGCVRFNDPAELDTVLDWMDRNTGGRPYGIDVVMPARVPAEGGQRDLSQLIPQTHKDFVEQTLLRLGVPPLPDGAQAADGVLGWLHSVARKHVEVALGHPARLIANALGPPPPDVIASAHERGMLVAALAGKAEHARRQVASGVDIVVAQGYEAGGHTGEIATMVLVPEIVDTVGAGVPVLAAGGIGCGRQVAAALALGAVGAWMGSAWLVTSEYQQLSAAPAVQQALLAATSSDTTRSRIYSGKPARLLKNRWTEAWEHEGAPEPLRMPLQNLLVSEAHQRLMRSGQPDVVPMPAGQIVGRMNEIRPVADVMAELIGETAAVLDRLGHLR
;
A
#
# COMPACT_ATOMS: atom_id res chain seq x y z
N MET A 1 -40.72 -1.18 13.50
CA MET A 1 -39.29 -0.83 13.35
C MET A 1 -38.66 -1.96 12.55
N SER A 2 -38.55 -1.78 11.24
CA SER A 2 -37.83 -2.71 10.36
C SER A 2 -36.35 -2.64 10.71
N GLY A 3 -35.78 -3.75 11.13
CA GLY A 3 -34.32 -3.86 11.37
C GLY A 3 -33.53 -3.44 10.12
N PRO A 4 -32.25 -3.06 10.28
CA PRO A 4 -31.44 -2.64 9.16
C PRO A 4 -31.38 -3.81 8.16
N VAL A 5 -31.94 -3.59 6.98
CA VAL A 5 -31.73 -4.50 5.83
C VAL A 5 -30.23 -4.52 5.59
N SER A 6 -29.60 -5.67 5.81
CA SER A 6 -28.19 -5.88 5.46
C SER A 6 -28.03 -5.66 3.96
N ARG A 7 -27.63 -4.44 3.60
CA ARG A 7 -27.39 -4.08 2.19
C ARG A 7 -26.03 -4.64 1.82
N THR A 8 -26.01 -5.67 1.01
CA THR A 8 -24.76 -6.26 0.48
C THR A 8 -24.48 -5.69 -0.90
N VAL A 9 -23.25 -5.29 -1.14
CA VAL A 9 -22.74 -4.96 -2.47
C VAL A 9 -21.86 -6.12 -2.91
N ARG A 10 -22.26 -6.85 -3.92
CA ARG A 10 -21.48 -7.99 -4.48
C ARG A 10 -21.13 -7.74 -5.93
N THR A 11 -19.96 -8.16 -6.31
CA THR A 11 -19.45 -8.15 -7.69
C THR A 11 -18.78 -9.50 -7.97
N PRO A 12 -18.41 -9.82 -9.21
CA PRO A 12 -17.66 -11.04 -9.54
C PRO A 12 -16.36 -11.21 -8.73
N LEU A 13 -15.76 -10.13 -8.25
CA LEU A 13 -14.59 -10.15 -7.37
C LEU A 13 -14.86 -10.93 -6.08
N CYS A 14 -16.08 -10.80 -5.55
CA CYS A 14 -16.43 -11.44 -4.27
C CYS A 14 -16.37 -12.96 -4.38
N ASP A 15 -16.87 -13.52 -5.48
CA ASP A 15 -16.83 -14.96 -5.73
C ASP A 15 -15.38 -15.42 -6.03
N LEU A 16 -14.65 -14.63 -6.80
CA LEU A 16 -13.25 -14.91 -7.16
C LEU A 16 -12.33 -15.00 -5.93
N LEU A 17 -12.46 -14.06 -4.99
CA LEU A 17 -11.61 -13.97 -3.80
C LEU A 17 -12.19 -14.69 -2.57
N GLY A 18 -13.47 -15.10 -2.59
CA GLY A 18 -14.15 -15.69 -1.44
C GLY A 18 -14.50 -14.66 -0.35
N ILE A 19 -14.78 -13.40 -0.73
CA ILE A 19 -15.08 -12.27 0.18
C ILE A 19 -16.56 -11.85 0.09
N GLU A 20 -17.04 -11.12 1.08
CA GLU A 20 -18.43 -10.64 1.12
C GLU A 20 -18.61 -9.32 0.38
N HIS A 21 -17.62 -8.45 0.43
CA HIS A 21 -17.65 -7.09 -0.10
C HIS A 21 -16.52 -6.83 -1.09
N PRO A 22 -16.73 -6.07 -2.17
CA PRO A 22 -15.70 -5.85 -3.21
C PRO A 22 -14.66 -4.80 -2.75
N VAL A 23 -14.11 -5.01 -1.57
CA VAL A 23 -13.10 -4.14 -0.95
C VAL A 23 -11.87 -4.95 -0.59
N VAL A 24 -10.74 -4.54 -1.15
CA VAL A 24 -9.40 -5.03 -0.81
C VAL A 24 -8.68 -3.94 -0.04
N GLY A 25 -8.19 -4.26 1.15
CA GLY A 25 -7.53 -3.30 2.02
C GLY A 25 -6.05 -3.63 2.21
N PHE A 26 -5.19 -2.77 1.66
CA PHE A 26 -3.73 -2.86 1.85
C PHE A 26 -3.30 -2.19 3.15
N THR A 27 -2.44 -2.84 3.90
CA THR A 27 -1.88 -2.32 5.15
C THR A 27 -0.55 -2.99 5.49
N GLN A 28 0.28 -2.32 6.29
CA GLN A 28 1.49 -2.93 6.87
C GLN A 28 1.23 -3.55 8.27
N SER A 29 -0.03 -3.50 8.77
CA SER A 29 -0.41 -4.07 10.05
C SER A 29 -1.20 -5.37 9.85
N GLU A 30 -0.70 -6.46 10.38
CA GLU A 30 -1.41 -7.76 10.45
C GLU A 30 -2.76 -7.64 11.17
N HIS A 31 -2.83 -6.81 12.20
CA HIS A 31 -4.05 -6.57 12.97
C HIS A 31 -5.14 -5.93 12.11
N VAL A 32 -4.75 -4.92 11.31
CA VAL A 32 -5.66 -4.27 10.36
C VAL A 32 -6.04 -5.21 9.23
N ALA A 33 -5.07 -5.95 8.64
CA ALA A 33 -5.36 -6.90 7.57
C ALA A 33 -6.34 -7.98 8.02
N ALA A 34 -6.10 -8.59 9.18
CA ALA A 34 -7.00 -9.58 9.75
C ALA A 34 -8.40 -9.00 10.05
N ALA A 35 -8.48 -7.76 10.55
CA ALA A 35 -9.75 -7.09 10.80
C ALA A 35 -10.54 -6.79 9.52
N ILE A 36 -9.88 -6.39 8.43
CA ILE A 36 -10.50 -6.20 7.11
C ILE A 36 -11.08 -7.53 6.60
N SER A 37 -10.33 -8.62 6.72
CA SER A 37 -10.81 -9.95 6.33
C SER A 37 -12.03 -10.37 7.16
N ARG A 38 -12.01 -10.21 8.48
CA ARG A 38 -13.17 -10.47 9.35
C ARG A 38 -14.38 -9.60 9.02
N ALA A 39 -14.15 -8.37 8.56
CA ALA A 39 -15.21 -7.45 8.14
C ALA A 39 -15.73 -7.71 6.72
N GLY A 40 -15.38 -8.84 6.10
CA GLY A 40 -15.90 -9.28 4.81
C GLY A 40 -15.19 -8.76 3.56
N GLY A 41 -14.09 -8.01 3.71
CA GLY A 41 -13.17 -7.65 2.62
C GLY A 41 -12.01 -8.64 2.47
N LEU A 42 -10.99 -8.29 1.70
CA LEU A 42 -9.70 -8.97 1.67
C LEU A 42 -8.63 -8.07 2.28
N GLY A 43 -8.15 -8.40 3.47
CA GLY A 43 -6.98 -7.74 4.04
C GLY A 43 -5.71 -8.21 3.35
N VAL A 44 -4.87 -7.28 2.91
CA VAL A 44 -3.60 -7.57 2.23
C VAL A 44 -2.45 -6.99 3.05
N LEU A 45 -1.59 -7.88 3.56
CA LEU A 45 -0.42 -7.49 4.35
C LEU A 45 0.76 -7.14 3.47
N GLY A 46 1.30 -5.93 3.64
CA GLY A 46 2.54 -5.49 2.99
C GLY A 46 3.77 -6.12 3.64
N CYS A 47 4.52 -6.92 2.87
CA CYS A 47 5.66 -7.68 3.38
C CYS A 47 6.98 -6.90 3.40
N VAL A 48 7.03 -5.71 2.82
CA VAL A 48 8.28 -4.94 2.67
C VAL A 48 8.97 -4.59 4.00
N ARG A 49 8.22 -4.56 5.11
CA ARG A 49 8.75 -4.25 6.44
C ARG A 49 9.54 -5.39 7.09
N PHE A 50 9.38 -6.61 6.59
CA PHE A 50 10.05 -7.78 7.14
C PHE A 50 11.40 -8.00 6.45
N ASN A 51 12.47 -7.96 7.22
CA ASN A 51 13.81 -8.28 6.72
C ASN A 51 14.15 -9.76 6.93
N ASP A 52 13.56 -10.38 7.96
CA ASP A 52 13.69 -11.79 8.25
C ASP A 52 12.45 -12.57 7.80
N PRO A 53 12.59 -13.55 6.92
CA PRO A 53 11.48 -14.43 6.54
C PRO A 53 10.81 -15.16 7.71
N ALA A 54 11.55 -15.48 8.78
CA ALA A 54 10.99 -16.12 9.95
C ALA A 54 10.06 -15.20 10.76
N GLU A 55 10.31 -13.89 10.73
CA GLU A 55 9.39 -12.90 11.29
C GLU A 55 8.08 -12.87 10.49
N LEU A 56 8.17 -12.88 9.16
CA LEU A 56 6.99 -12.94 8.29
C LEU A 56 6.19 -14.22 8.52
N ASP A 57 6.84 -15.37 8.61
CA ASP A 57 6.22 -16.68 8.90
C ASP A 57 5.42 -16.64 10.20
N THR A 58 6.03 -16.12 11.27
CA THR A 58 5.37 -15.93 12.56
C THR A 58 4.12 -15.03 12.47
N VAL A 59 4.21 -13.96 11.68
CA VAL A 59 3.08 -13.03 11.48
C VAL A 59 1.98 -13.67 10.64
N LEU A 60 2.31 -14.43 9.60
CA LEU A 60 1.31 -15.15 8.80
C LEU A 60 0.64 -16.26 9.60
N ASP A 61 1.39 -16.99 10.42
CA ASP A 61 0.84 -17.92 11.41
C ASP A 61 -0.19 -17.27 12.35
N TRP A 62 0.10 -16.04 12.78
CA TRP A 62 -0.84 -15.25 13.57
C TRP A 62 -2.08 -14.88 12.75
N MET A 63 -1.92 -14.44 11.50
CA MET A 63 -3.04 -14.11 10.62
C MET A 63 -3.94 -15.32 10.36
N ASP A 64 -3.38 -16.51 10.11
CA ASP A 64 -4.13 -17.76 9.91
C ASP A 64 -5.10 -18.03 11.05
N ARG A 65 -4.69 -17.75 12.28
CA ARG A 65 -5.51 -17.92 13.48
C ARG A 65 -6.49 -16.77 13.75
N ASN A 66 -6.24 -15.57 13.19
CA ASN A 66 -6.95 -14.34 13.58
C ASN A 66 -7.82 -13.73 12.49
N THR A 67 -7.86 -14.28 11.28
CA THR A 67 -8.80 -13.85 10.23
C THR A 67 -10.21 -14.43 10.40
N GLY A 68 -10.42 -15.33 11.35
CA GLY A 68 -11.70 -16.03 11.54
C GLY A 68 -12.03 -16.98 10.39
N GLY A 69 -11.02 -17.59 9.75
CA GLY A 69 -11.17 -18.46 8.59
C GLY A 69 -11.51 -17.72 7.29
N ARG A 70 -11.41 -16.40 7.29
CA ARG A 70 -11.64 -15.57 6.10
C ARG A 70 -10.35 -15.45 5.27
N PRO A 71 -10.46 -15.30 3.94
CA PRO A 71 -9.30 -15.14 3.07
C PRO A 71 -8.55 -13.83 3.36
N TYR A 72 -7.24 -13.87 3.13
CA TYR A 72 -6.38 -12.71 3.15
C TYR A 72 -5.37 -12.79 2.01
N GLY A 73 -4.65 -11.72 1.76
CA GLY A 73 -3.58 -11.65 0.79
C GLY A 73 -2.30 -11.06 1.37
N ILE A 74 -1.23 -11.14 0.60
CA ILE A 74 0.04 -10.49 0.87
C ILE A 74 0.42 -9.57 -0.30
N ASP A 75 1.21 -8.54 -0.01
CA ASP A 75 1.82 -7.69 -1.02
C ASP A 75 3.34 -7.75 -0.88
N VAL A 76 4.00 -8.12 -1.96
CA VAL A 76 5.46 -8.17 -2.06
C VAL A 76 5.98 -7.03 -2.95
N VAL A 77 7.26 -6.73 -2.86
CA VAL A 77 7.88 -5.72 -3.69
C VAL A 77 8.99 -6.35 -4.51
N MET A 78 8.65 -6.78 -5.72
CA MET A 78 9.59 -7.36 -6.67
C MET A 78 9.73 -6.44 -7.89
N PRO A 79 10.82 -5.64 -7.98
CA PRO A 79 11.02 -4.81 -9.15
C PRO A 79 11.28 -5.68 -10.40
N ALA A 80 10.63 -5.34 -11.52
CA ALA A 80 10.76 -6.07 -12.79
C ALA A 80 12.19 -6.03 -13.39
N ARG A 81 13.03 -5.11 -12.95
CA ARG A 81 14.45 -5.02 -13.30
C ARG A 81 15.26 -5.08 -12.01
N VAL A 82 15.92 -6.20 -11.82
CA VAL A 82 16.86 -6.41 -10.73
C VAL A 82 18.18 -5.76 -11.14
N PRO A 83 18.71 -4.78 -10.38
CA PRO A 83 20.13 -4.47 -10.47
C PRO A 83 20.88 -5.77 -10.18
N ALA A 84 21.94 -6.09 -10.92
CA ALA A 84 22.68 -7.33 -10.78
C ALA A 84 23.02 -7.58 -9.29
N GLU A 85 22.23 -8.43 -8.63
CA GLU A 85 22.54 -8.93 -7.29
C GLU A 85 23.73 -9.87 -7.46
N GLY A 86 24.88 -9.50 -6.92
CA GLY A 86 26.08 -10.34 -7.02
C GLY A 86 27.37 -9.58 -7.29
N GLY A 87 27.31 -8.29 -7.54
CA GLY A 87 28.48 -7.44 -7.42
C GLY A 87 28.71 -7.11 -5.96
N GLN A 88 29.85 -7.51 -5.38
CA GLN A 88 30.31 -7.16 -4.02
C GLN A 88 30.54 -5.63 -3.82
N ARG A 89 29.85 -4.77 -4.55
CA ARG A 89 29.95 -3.33 -4.35
C ARG A 89 28.89 -2.92 -3.32
N ASP A 90 29.39 -2.50 -2.19
CA ASP A 90 28.59 -1.78 -1.21
C ASP A 90 28.01 -0.52 -1.87
N LEU A 91 26.73 -0.56 -2.24
CA LEU A 91 26.04 0.53 -2.92
C LEU A 91 26.02 1.81 -2.06
N SER A 92 26.20 1.71 -0.74
CA SER A 92 26.26 2.86 0.15
C SER A 92 27.46 3.78 -0.15
N GLN A 93 28.53 3.23 -0.74
CA GLN A 93 29.71 3.98 -1.19
C GLN A 93 29.42 4.86 -2.42
N LEU A 94 28.36 4.57 -3.17
CA LEU A 94 27.93 5.38 -4.31
C LEU A 94 27.08 6.59 -3.89
N ILE A 95 26.69 6.68 -2.64
CA ILE A 95 25.94 7.81 -2.11
C ILE A 95 26.89 8.97 -1.86
N PRO A 96 26.70 10.15 -2.51
CA PRO A 96 27.58 11.30 -2.32
C PRO A 96 27.58 11.77 -0.86
N GLN A 97 28.72 12.19 -0.36
CA GLN A 97 28.85 12.67 1.03
C GLN A 97 27.95 13.88 1.29
N THR A 98 27.77 14.75 0.31
CA THR A 98 26.87 15.92 0.40
C THR A 98 25.41 15.53 0.71
N HIS A 99 24.94 14.39 0.20
CA HIS A 99 23.58 13.88 0.50
C HIS A 99 23.52 13.31 1.92
N LYS A 100 24.54 12.59 2.36
CA LYS A 100 24.63 12.08 3.73
C LYS A 100 24.65 13.22 4.75
N ASP A 101 25.48 14.22 4.49
CA ASP A 101 25.60 15.42 5.35
C ASP A 101 24.27 16.19 5.40
N PHE A 102 23.58 16.34 4.26
CA PHE A 102 22.28 16.99 4.20
C PHE A 102 21.22 16.26 5.05
N VAL A 103 21.16 14.93 4.97
CA VAL A 103 20.22 14.13 5.76
C VAL A 103 20.49 14.29 7.24
N GLU A 104 21.77 14.13 7.68
CA GLU A 104 22.14 14.27 9.10
C GLU A 104 21.88 15.67 9.64
N GLN A 105 22.26 16.71 8.90
CA GLN A 105 22.00 18.10 9.30
C GLN A 105 20.50 18.39 9.38
N THR A 106 19.70 17.79 8.50
CA THR A 106 18.25 17.93 8.52
C THR A 106 17.65 17.25 9.75
N LEU A 107 18.06 16.03 10.08
CA LEU A 107 17.61 15.34 11.29
C LEU A 107 17.96 16.12 12.56
N LEU A 108 19.17 16.70 12.64
CA LEU A 108 19.57 17.56 13.74
C LEU A 108 18.67 18.80 13.85
N ARG A 109 18.40 19.50 12.75
CA ARG A 109 17.51 20.67 12.72
C ARG A 109 16.07 20.33 13.12
N LEU A 110 15.62 19.14 12.79
CA LEU A 110 14.29 18.63 13.16
C LEU A 110 14.21 18.15 14.61
N GLY A 111 15.35 18.08 15.33
CA GLY A 111 15.41 17.58 16.70
C GLY A 111 15.19 16.07 16.80
N VAL A 112 15.51 15.32 15.75
CA VAL A 112 15.34 13.87 15.68
C VAL A 112 16.60 13.19 16.20
N PRO A 113 16.51 12.41 17.30
CA PRO A 113 17.68 11.78 17.91
C PRO A 113 18.26 10.67 17.01
N PRO A 114 19.54 10.29 17.21
CA PRO A 114 20.11 9.10 16.60
C PRO A 114 19.36 7.84 17.09
N LEU A 115 19.58 6.73 16.38
CA LEU A 115 19.10 5.43 16.87
C LEU A 115 19.77 5.09 18.20
N PRO A 116 19.08 4.38 19.12
CA PRO A 116 19.68 3.90 20.35
C PRO A 116 20.91 3.01 20.08
N ASP A 117 21.88 3.02 21.00
CA ASP A 117 23.05 2.14 20.90
C ASP A 117 22.64 0.67 20.73
N GLY A 118 23.24 0.00 19.76
CA GLY A 118 22.92 -1.39 19.42
C GLY A 118 21.66 -1.59 18.55
N ALA A 119 20.88 -0.56 18.30
CA ALA A 119 19.85 -0.61 17.26
C ALA A 119 20.54 -0.54 15.90
N GLN A 120 20.56 -1.66 15.19
CA GLN A 120 20.92 -1.62 13.79
C GLN A 120 19.87 -0.80 13.04
N ALA A 121 20.30 0.12 12.19
CA ALA A 121 19.45 0.62 11.14
C ALA A 121 18.91 -0.64 10.43
N ALA A 122 17.62 -0.95 10.63
CA ALA A 122 17.05 -2.06 9.89
C ALA A 122 17.39 -1.76 8.43
N ASP A 123 18.05 -2.70 7.76
CA ASP A 123 18.44 -2.52 6.37
C ASP A 123 17.15 -2.33 5.56
N GLY A 124 16.62 -1.10 5.57
CA GLY A 124 15.35 -0.73 4.94
C GLY A 124 15.34 -0.94 3.42
N VAL A 125 16.42 -1.52 2.94
CA VAL A 125 16.65 -1.96 1.57
C VAL A 125 16.40 -3.45 1.41
N LEU A 126 16.53 -4.25 2.47
CA LEU A 126 16.43 -5.71 2.33
C LEU A 126 15.07 -6.14 1.81
N GLY A 127 13.98 -5.59 2.32
CA GLY A 127 12.64 -5.89 1.82
C GLY A 127 12.38 -5.50 0.35
N TRP A 128 13.25 -4.69 -0.25
CA TRP A 128 13.22 -4.30 -1.67
C TRP A 128 14.20 -5.10 -2.53
N LEU A 129 15.05 -5.92 -1.92
CA LEU A 129 15.92 -6.82 -2.65
C LEU A 129 15.09 -7.98 -3.21
N HIS A 130 15.38 -8.34 -4.44
CA HIS A 130 14.69 -9.44 -5.12
C HIS A 130 14.84 -10.77 -4.36
N SER A 131 16.02 -11.03 -3.79
CA SER A 131 16.30 -12.21 -2.97
C SER A 131 15.45 -12.29 -1.71
N VAL A 132 15.22 -11.17 -1.03
CA VAL A 132 14.34 -11.11 0.15
C VAL A 132 12.87 -11.24 -0.25
N ALA A 133 12.44 -10.55 -1.30
CA ALA A 133 11.08 -10.67 -1.80
C ALA A 133 10.74 -12.10 -2.27
N ARG A 134 11.71 -12.85 -2.83
CA ARG A 134 11.52 -14.28 -3.15
C ARG A 134 11.29 -15.11 -1.90
N LYS A 135 12.03 -14.88 -0.83
CA LYS A 135 11.81 -15.55 0.45
C LYS A 135 10.45 -15.22 1.06
N HIS A 136 9.97 -13.97 0.91
CA HIS A 136 8.60 -13.62 1.32
C HIS A 136 7.56 -14.43 0.54
N VAL A 137 7.75 -14.63 -0.77
CA VAL A 137 6.88 -15.49 -1.57
C VAL A 137 6.95 -16.93 -1.10
N GLU A 138 8.16 -17.49 -0.87
CA GLU A 138 8.34 -18.87 -0.37
C GLU A 138 7.60 -19.08 0.95
N VAL A 139 7.71 -18.15 1.90
CA VAL A 139 6.97 -18.18 3.15
C VAL A 139 5.46 -18.13 2.87
N ALA A 140 4.99 -17.18 2.09
CA ALA A 140 3.57 -16.99 1.80
C ALA A 140 2.93 -18.22 1.11
N LEU A 141 3.68 -18.94 0.27
CA LEU A 141 3.23 -20.19 -0.36
C LEU A 141 3.02 -21.34 0.66
N GLY A 142 3.56 -21.21 1.87
CA GLY A 142 3.31 -22.12 2.99
C GLY A 142 2.01 -21.86 3.75
N HIS A 143 1.36 -20.73 3.55
CA HIS A 143 0.16 -20.26 4.23
C HIS A 143 -1.09 -20.25 3.32
N PRO A 144 -2.31 -20.23 3.87
CA PRO A 144 -3.56 -20.22 3.10
C PRO A 144 -3.92 -18.84 2.55
N ALA A 145 -2.93 -18.03 2.19
CA ALA A 145 -3.17 -16.73 1.56
C ALA A 145 -3.87 -16.92 0.19
N ARG A 146 -4.87 -16.09 -0.11
CA ARG A 146 -5.66 -16.19 -1.34
C ARG A 146 -5.05 -15.42 -2.50
N LEU A 147 -4.26 -14.38 -2.19
CA LEU A 147 -3.74 -13.42 -3.16
C LEU A 147 -2.29 -13.08 -2.87
N ILE A 148 -1.46 -13.07 -3.90
CA ILE A 148 -0.15 -12.41 -3.89
C ILE A 148 -0.24 -11.18 -4.79
N ALA A 149 -0.01 -9.98 -4.22
CA ALA A 149 0.08 -8.74 -4.98
C ALA A 149 1.53 -8.29 -5.14
N ASN A 150 1.82 -7.56 -6.22
CA ASN A 150 3.12 -6.92 -6.40
C ASN A 150 2.97 -5.44 -6.76
N ALA A 151 3.56 -4.58 -5.94
CA ALA A 151 3.47 -3.14 -6.08
C ALA A 151 4.29 -2.55 -7.26
N LEU A 152 5.28 -3.27 -7.79
CA LEU A 152 6.24 -2.74 -8.78
C LEU A 152 6.20 -3.43 -10.16
N GLY A 153 5.01 -3.81 -10.61
CA GLY A 153 4.80 -4.46 -11.91
C GLY A 153 4.48 -5.95 -11.78
N PRO A 154 4.50 -6.74 -12.87
CA PRO A 154 4.23 -8.16 -12.76
C PRO A 154 5.34 -8.87 -11.97
N PRO A 155 4.99 -9.83 -11.09
CA PRO A 155 5.99 -10.73 -10.51
C PRO A 155 6.73 -11.52 -11.61
N PRO A 156 7.90 -12.11 -11.32
CA PRO A 156 8.56 -13.04 -12.23
C PRO A 156 7.66 -14.22 -12.62
N PRO A 157 7.78 -14.76 -13.84
CA PRO A 157 6.90 -15.84 -14.33
C PRO A 157 6.90 -17.11 -13.46
N ASP A 158 8.03 -17.46 -12.86
CA ASP A 158 8.14 -18.59 -11.94
C ASP A 158 7.38 -18.36 -10.63
N VAL A 159 7.33 -17.11 -10.13
CA VAL A 159 6.53 -16.74 -8.96
C VAL A 159 5.03 -16.84 -9.27
N ILE A 160 4.62 -16.37 -10.45
CA ILE A 160 3.21 -16.49 -10.89
C ILE A 160 2.83 -17.96 -11.00
N ALA A 161 3.66 -18.79 -11.63
CA ALA A 161 3.41 -20.22 -11.75
C ALA A 161 3.27 -20.90 -10.39
N SER A 162 4.19 -20.63 -9.46
CA SER A 162 4.16 -21.20 -8.10
C SER A 162 2.93 -20.76 -7.30
N ALA A 163 2.47 -19.51 -7.46
CA ALA A 163 1.23 -19.02 -6.86
C ALA A 163 0.01 -19.78 -7.41
N HIS A 164 -0.09 -19.93 -8.73
CA HIS A 164 -1.17 -20.68 -9.39
C HIS A 164 -1.20 -22.17 -8.99
N GLU A 165 -0.03 -22.83 -8.87
CA GLU A 165 0.06 -24.22 -8.39
C GLU A 165 -0.52 -24.40 -6.98
N ARG A 166 -0.50 -23.34 -6.16
CA ARG A 166 -1.09 -23.32 -4.80
C ARG A 166 -2.53 -22.77 -4.79
N GLY A 167 -3.12 -22.46 -5.95
CA GLY A 167 -4.48 -21.89 -6.06
C GLY A 167 -4.58 -20.46 -5.59
N MET A 168 -3.44 -19.78 -5.45
CA MET A 168 -3.41 -18.33 -5.16
C MET A 168 -3.58 -17.53 -6.45
N LEU A 169 -4.26 -16.39 -6.34
CA LEU A 169 -4.35 -15.42 -7.42
C LEU A 169 -3.18 -14.42 -7.34
N VAL A 170 -2.83 -13.85 -8.48
CA VAL A 170 -1.77 -12.86 -8.59
C VAL A 170 -2.35 -11.52 -9.01
N ALA A 171 -2.07 -10.46 -8.23
CA ALA A 171 -2.43 -9.09 -8.58
C ALA A 171 -1.18 -8.23 -8.83
N ALA A 172 -1.31 -7.22 -9.67
CA ALA A 172 -0.24 -6.25 -9.86
C ALA A 172 -0.77 -4.82 -10.07
N LEU A 173 -0.04 -3.83 -9.54
CA LEU A 173 -0.42 -2.43 -9.60
C LEU A 173 0.02 -1.79 -10.92
N ALA A 174 -0.89 -1.11 -11.58
CA ALA A 174 -0.69 -0.44 -12.87
C ALA A 174 -1.06 1.04 -12.79
N GLY A 175 -0.12 1.92 -13.15
CA GLY A 175 -0.35 3.36 -13.29
C GLY A 175 -0.50 3.82 -14.74
N LYS A 176 -0.60 2.90 -15.72
CA LYS A 176 -0.80 3.15 -17.14
C LYS A 176 -1.40 1.91 -17.81
N ALA A 177 -2.16 2.09 -18.88
CA ALA A 177 -2.71 1.00 -19.70
C ALA A 177 -1.64 0.04 -20.23
N GLU A 178 -0.47 0.55 -20.64
CA GLU A 178 0.65 -0.28 -21.09
C GLU A 178 1.16 -1.23 -19.99
N HIS A 179 1.17 -0.77 -18.72
CA HIS A 179 1.53 -1.62 -17.59
C HIS A 179 0.53 -2.76 -17.43
N ALA A 180 -0.77 -2.47 -17.51
CA ALA A 180 -1.84 -3.45 -17.41
C ALA A 180 -1.74 -4.53 -18.51
N ARG A 181 -1.53 -4.13 -19.78
CA ARG A 181 -1.33 -5.10 -20.88
C ARG A 181 -0.16 -6.06 -20.60
N ARG A 182 0.98 -5.52 -20.13
CA ARG A 182 2.16 -6.34 -19.82
C ARG A 182 1.90 -7.29 -18.66
N GLN A 183 1.17 -6.85 -17.64
CA GLN A 183 0.81 -7.66 -16.49
C GLN A 183 -0.08 -8.84 -16.90
N VAL A 184 -1.14 -8.58 -17.66
CA VAL A 184 -2.02 -9.62 -18.18
C VAL A 184 -1.25 -10.61 -19.07
N ALA A 185 -0.42 -10.10 -19.97
CA ALA A 185 0.43 -10.95 -20.82
C ALA A 185 1.44 -11.81 -20.03
N SER A 186 1.77 -11.42 -18.78
CA SER A 186 2.63 -12.17 -17.87
C SER A 186 1.88 -13.20 -17.02
N GLY A 187 0.53 -13.27 -17.09
CA GLY A 187 -0.27 -14.21 -16.32
C GLY A 187 -0.83 -13.63 -15.00
N VAL A 188 -0.83 -12.31 -14.82
CA VAL A 188 -1.48 -11.65 -13.67
C VAL A 188 -3.00 -11.78 -13.81
N ASP A 189 -3.68 -12.23 -12.73
CA ASP A 189 -5.13 -12.48 -12.70
C ASP A 189 -5.95 -11.22 -12.46
N ILE A 190 -5.43 -10.29 -11.65
CA ILE A 190 -6.14 -9.08 -11.22
C ILE A 190 -5.25 -7.85 -11.44
N VAL A 191 -5.74 -6.85 -12.15
CA VAL A 191 -5.03 -5.58 -12.34
C VAL A 191 -5.54 -4.55 -11.33
N VAL A 192 -4.63 -3.91 -10.60
CA VAL A 192 -4.96 -2.79 -9.70
C VAL A 192 -4.63 -1.48 -10.41
N ALA A 193 -5.65 -0.78 -10.89
CA ALA A 193 -5.54 0.53 -11.54
C ALA A 193 -5.28 1.60 -10.48
N GLN A 194 -4.02 1.94 -10.23
CA GLN A 194 -3.60 2.86 -9.18
C GLN A 194 -3.37 4.27 -9.73
N GLY A 195 -4.32 5.16 -9.45
CA GLY A 195 -4.27 6.56 -9.89
C GLY A 195 -3.35 7.46 -9.06
N TYR A 196 -3.17 8.66 -9.58
CA TYR A 196 -2.30 9.72 -9.06
C TYR A 196 -2.58 10.08 -7.59
N GLU A 197 -3.82 9.95 -7.12
CA GLU A 197 -4.28 10.34 -5.78
C GLU A 197 -3.88 9.36 -4.68
N ALA A 198 -3.37 8.17 -5.05
CA ALA A 198 -2.96 7.14 -4.10
C ALA A 198 -1.77 7.58 -3.25
N GLY A 199 -1.65 7.03 -2.05
CA GLY A 199 -0.44 7.11 -1.22
C GLY A 199 0.65 6.16 -1.73
N GLY A 200 1.90 6.49 -1.43
CA GLY A 200 3.05 5.71 -1.88
C GLY A 200 3.38 5.94 -3.36
N HIS A 201 4.01 4.97 -3.99
CA HIS A 201 4.43 5.07 -5.39
C HIS A 201 3.22 5.18 -6.32
N THR A 202 3.15 6.24 -7.12
CA THR A 202 2.03 6.50 -8.02
C THR A 202 2.51 6.86 -9.43
N GLY A 203 1.63 6.58 -10.42
CA GLY A 203 1.72 7.15 -11.76
C GLY A 203 1.32 8.63 -11.79
N GLU A 204 1.04 9.14 -13.00
CA GLU A 204 0.68 10.54 -13.24
C GLU A 204 -0.79 10.72 -13.64
N ILE A 205 -1.49 9.61 -13.92
CA ILE A 205 -2.87 9.62 -14.42
C ILE A 205 -3.81 9.55 -13.20
N ALA A 206 -4.78 10.46 -13.16
CA ALA A 206 -5.81 10.49 -12.12
C ALA A 206 -6.71 9.24 -12.19
N THR A 207 -7.22 8.80 -11.04
CA THR A 207 -8.03 7.57 -10.92
C THR A 207 -9.25 7.59 -11.84
N MET A 208 -9.94 8.73 -11.94
CA MET A 208 -11.13 8.91 -12.80
C MET A 208 -10.83 8.65 -14.29
N VAL A 209 -9.60 8.91 -14.75
CA VAL A 209 -9.15 8.69 -16.13
C VAL A 209 -8.55 7.30 -16.30
N LEU A 210 -7.73 6.87 -15.33
CA LEU A 210 -6.96 5.64 -15.42
C LEU A 210 -7.83 4.38 -15.38
N VAL A 211 -8.85 4.37 -14.50
CA VAL A 211 -9.67 3.17 -14.29
C VAL A 211 -10.38 2.72 -15.57
N PRO A 212 -11.19 3.57 -16.25
CA PRO A 212 -11.84 3.16 -17.48
C PRO A 212 -10.83 2.84 -18.60
N GLU A 213 -9.73 3.59 -18.71
CA GLU A 213 -8.67 3.30 -19.69
C GLU A 213 -8.08 1.89 -19.51
N ILE A 214 -7.85 1.47 -18.26
CA ILE A 214 -7.34 0.12 -17.98
C ILE A 214 -8.42 -0.93 -18.22
N VAL A 215 -9.67 -0.71 -17.78
CA VAL A 215 -10.79 -1.62 -18.01
C VAL A 215 -10.96 -1.90 -19.49
N ASP A 216 -11.00 -0.86 -20.33
CA ASP A 216 -11.12 -0.98 -21.79
C ASP A 216 -9.90 -1.70 -22.40
N THR A 217 -8.72 -1.47 -21.83
CA THR A 217 -7.47 -2.05 -22.32
C THR A 217 -7.34 -3.55 -22.08
N VAL A 218 -7.77 -4.03 -20.91
CA VAL A 218 -7.62 -5.46 -20.53
C VAL A 218 -8.86 -6.29 -20.91
N GLY A 219 -9.98 -5.63 -21.15
CA GLY A 219 -11.24 -6.27 -21.55
C GLY A 219 -11.96 -6.98 -20.41
N ALA A 220 -13.16 -7.46 -20.70
CA ALA A 220 -14.09 -8.00 -19.70
C ALA A 220 -13.61 -9.29 -18.98
N GLY A 221 -12.58 -9.95 -19.50
CA GLY A 221 -12.06 -11.19 -18.92
C GLY A 221 -11.08 -10.99 -17.76
N VAL A 222 -10.63 -9.75 -17.50
CA VAL A 222 -9.64 -9.45 -16.46
C VAL A 222 -10.24 -8.51 -15.42
N PRO A 223 -10.38 -8.95 -14.17
CA PRO A 223 -10.85 -8.10 -13.08
C PRO A 223 -9.93 -6.90 -12.86
N VAL A 224 -10.51 -5.70 -12.79
CA VAL A 224 -9.79 -4.45 -12.47
C VAL A 224 -10.26 -3.92 -11.12
N LEU A 225 -9.32 -3.66 -10.21
CA LEU A 225 -9.57 -2.96 -8.95
C LEU A 225 -9.18 -1.50 -9.12
N ALA A 226 -10.03 -0.59 -8.67
CA ALA A 226 -9.70 0.83 -8.62
C ALA A 226 -8.92 1.15 -7.34
N ALA A 227 -7.82 1.88 -7.45
CA ALA A 227 -6.99 2.33 -6.34
C ALA A 227 -6.61 3.80 -6.48
N GLY A 228 -6.53 4.50 -5.35
CA GLY A 228 -6.20 5.93 -5.30
C GLY A 228 -7.42 6.82 -5.18
N GLY A 229 -7.41 7.69 -4.19
CA GLY A 229 -8.49 8.64 -3.93
C GLY A 229 -9.79 8.01 -3.40
N ILE A 230 -9.80 6.74 -2.99
CA ILE A 230 -10.98 6.03 -2.50
C ILE A 230 -10.92 5.94 -0.98
N GLY A 231 -11.91 6.53 -0.29
CA GLY A 231 -12.03 6.55 1.17
C GLY A 231 -13.48 6.62 1.67
N CYS A 232 -14.48 6.50 0.78
CA CYS A 232 -15.90 6.43 1.17
C CYS A 232 -16.72 5.63 0.14
N GLY A 233 -17.93 5.24 0.51
CA GLY A 233 -18.79 4.40 -0.33
C GLY A 233 -19.19 5.05 -1.66
N ARG A 234 -19.34 6.39 -1.70
CA ARG A 234 -19.58 7.11 -2.97
C ARG A 234 -18.45 6.90 -3.97
N GLN A 235 -17.22 6.85 -3.50
CA GLN A 235 -16.05 6.63 -4.35
C GLN A 235 -15.94 5.16 -4.78
N VAL A 236 -16.34 4.22 -3.91
CA VAL A 236 -16.48 2.80 -4.31
C VAL A 236 -17.54 2.66 -5.41
N ALA A 237 -18.73 3.25 -5.25
CA ALA A 237 -19.77 3.24 -6.27
C ALA A 237 -19.31 3.87 -7.59
N ALA A 238 -18.57 4.98 -7.53
CA ALA A 238 -17.98 5.62 -8.71
C ALA A 238 -16.96 4.69 -9.40
N ALA A 239 -16.11 3.99 -8.64
CA ALA A 239 -15.17 3.02 -9.18
C ALA A 239 -15.89 1.87 -9.92
N LEU A 240 -16.98 1.34 -9.35
CA LEU A 240 -17.82 0.34 -10.02
C LEU A 240 -18.45 0.89 -11.31
N ALA A 241 -18.94 2.14 -11.30
CA ALA A 241 -19.49 2.81 -12.48
C ALA A 241 -18.44 3.02 -13.58
N LEU A 242 -17.15 3.17 -13.24
CA LEU A 242 -16.03 3.25 -14.18
C LEU A 242 -15.61 1.88 -14.74
N GLY A 243 -16.28 0.80 -14.35
CA GLY A 243 -16.02 -0.55 -14.82
C GLY A 243 -15.10 -1.40 -13.94
N ALA A 244 -14.61 -0.87 -12.83
CA ALA A 244 -13.88 -1.69 -11.85
C ALA A 244 -14.81 -2.71 -11.17
N VAL A 245 -14.28 -3.86 -10.77
CA VAL A 245 -15.03 -4.89 -10.03
C VAL A 245 -14.91 -4.76 -8.51
N GLY A 246 -14.16 -3.77 -8.03
CA GLY A 246 -13.97 -3.48 -6.61
C GLY A 246 -12.96 -2.36 -6.39
N ALA A 247 -12.69 -2.07 -5.13
CA ALA A 247 -11.75 -1.04 -4.70
C ALA A 247 -10.55 -1.63 -3.95
N TRP A 248 -9.36 -1.10 -4.23
CA TRP A 248 -8.13 -1.34 -3.47
C TRP A 248 -7.80 -0.08 -2.66
N MET A 249 -7.84 -0.18 -1.34
CA MET A 249 -7.74 0.95 -0.43
C MET A 249 -6.57 0.77 0.54
N GLY A 250 -5.78 1.81 0.75
CA GLY A 250 -4.66 1.81 1.71
C GLY A 250 -4.86 2.84 2.82
N SER A 251 -4.86 4.13 2.47
CA SER A 251 -4.80 5.22 3.45
C SER A 251 -5.95 5.22 4.45
N ALA A 252 -7.15 4.83 4.06
CA ALA A 252 -8.33 4.79 4.94
C ALA A 252 -8.12 3.89 6.18
N TRP A 253 -7.25 2.90 6.11
CA TRP A 253 -6.98 1.96 7.19
C TRP A 253 -5.95 2.46 8.20
N LEU A 254 -5.25 3.55 7.92
CA LEU A 254 -4.21 4.11 8.80
C LEU A 254 -4.79 4.76 10.07
N VAL A 255 -6.05 5.21 10.04
CA VAL A 255 -6.75 5.80 11.19
C VAL A 255 -7.76 4.81 11.79
N THR A 256 -7.39 3.54 11.87
CA THR A 256 -8.22 2.54 12.54
C THR A 256 -7.66 2.17 13.91
N SER A 257 -8.53 1.70 14.81
CA SER A 257 -8.11 1.30 16.16
C SER A 257 -7.14 0.12 16.14
N GLU A 258 -7.27 -0.78 15.16
CA GLU A 258 -6.37 -1.92 14.98
C GLU A 258 -4.96 -1.49 14.53
N TYR A 259 -4.83 -0.34 13.87
CA TYR A 259 -3.53 0.22 13.49
C TYR A 259 -2.71 0.65 14.72
N GLN A 260 -3.36 0.97 15.84
CA GLN A 260 -2.72 1.37 17.09
C GLN A 260 -1.80 0.31 17.72
N GLN A 261 -1.84 -0.92 17.23
CA GLN A 261 -0.91 -1.97 17.64
C GLN A 261 0.52 -1.72 17.13
N LEU A 262 0.70 -0.84 16.14
CA LEU A 262 2.04 -0.44 15.67
C LEU A 262 2.62 0.65 16.57
N SER A 263 3.91 0.53 16.91
CA SER A 263 4.59 1.47 17.82
C SER A 263 4.60 2.93 17.33
N ALA A 264 4.65 3.14 16.02
CA ALA A 264 4.63 4.47 15.42
C ALA A 264 3.21 5.04 15.22
N ALA A 265 2.16 4.25 15.49
CA ALA A 265 0.77 4.64 15.22
C ALA A 265 0.33 5.96 15.85
N PRO A 266 0.66 6.30 17.12
CA PRO A 266 0.21 7.55 17.71
C PRO A 266 0.62 8.79 16.91
N ALA A 267 1.91 8.87 16.53
CA ALA A 267 2.42 10.02 15.75
C ALA A 267 1.82 10.04 14.32
N VAL A 268 1.74 8.86 13.67
CA VAL A 268 1.14 8.72 12.35
C VAL A 268 -0.32 9.16 12.35
N GLN A 269 -1.12 8.65 13.29
CA GLN A 269 -2.55 8.96 13.36
C GLN A 269 -2.78 10.43 13.72
N GLN A 270 -2.00 11.00 14.63
CA GLN A 270 -2.09 12.43 14.96
C GLN A 270 -1.81 13.29 13.71
N ALA A 271 -0.77 12.97 12.93
CA ALA A 271 -0.45 13.69 11.71
C ALA A 271 -1.57 13.59 10.65
N LEU A 272 -2.13 12.40 10.48
CA LEU A 272 -3.19 12.15 9.49
C LEU A 272 -4.51 12.83 9.86
N LEU A 273 -4.90 12.81 11.15
CA LEU A 273 -6.12 13.45 11.63
C LEU A 273 -6.07 14.98 11.52
N ALA A 274 -4.88 15.58 11.55
CA ALA A 274 -4.70 17.02 11.38
C ALA A 274 -4.63 17.46 9.92
N ALA A 275 -4.45 16.51 8.98
CA ALA A 275 -4.18 16.82 7.58
C ALA A 275 -5.47 17.04 6.76
N THR A 276 -5.37 17.89 5.77
CA THR A 276 -6.36 18.06 4.69
C THR A 276 -5.93 17.35 3.42
N SER A 277 -6.82 17.27 2.43
CA SER A 277 -6.50 16.67 1.12
C SER A 277 -5.37 17.41 0.37
N SER A 278 -5.08 18.66 0.73
CA SER A 278 -3.99 19.46 0.17
C SER A 278 -2.63 19.20 0.85
N ASP A 279 -2.64 18.52 1.98
CA ASP A 279 -1.43 18.26 2.78
C ASP A 279 -0.71 16.98 2.37
N THR A 280 -0.72 16.69 1.09
CA THR A 280 0.09 15.62 0.49
C THR A 280 0.96 16.17 -0.63
N THR A 281 2.18 15.67 -0.75
CA THR A 281 3.08 15.99 -1.85
C THR A 281 3.54 14.73 -2.57
N ARG A 282 3.78 14.82 -3.87
CA ARG A 282 4.37 13.73 -4.65
C ARG A 282 5.84 14.04 -4.90
N SER A 283 6.72 13.29 -4.27
CA SER A 283 8.16 13.53 -4.26
C SER A 283 8.95 12.26 -4.54
N ARG A 284 10.23 12.40 -4.85
CA ARG A 284 11.19 11.29 -5.02
C ARG A 284 12.02 11.03 -3.77
N ILE A 285 11.84 11.82 -2.73
CA ILE A 285 12.65 11.75 -1.50
C ILE A 285 12.53 10.42 -0.76
N TYR A 286 11.42 9.69 -0.95
CA TYR A 286 11.15 8.44 -0.22
C TYR A 286 12.01 7.27 -0.73
N SER A 287 12.20 7.14 -2.03
CA SER A 287 12.86 5.97 -2.62
C SER A 287 13.64 6.24 -3.91
N GLY A 288 13.58 7.48 -4.41
CA GLY A 288 14.09 7.82 -5.73
C GLY A 288 13.08 7.66 -6.88
N LYS A 289 11.92 7.06 -6.61
CA LYS A 289 10.76 7.04 -7.51
C LYS A 289 9.67 7.96 -6.96
N PRO A 290 8.82 8.56 -7.82
CA PRO A 290 7.72 9.39 -7.37
C PRO A 290 6.79 8.64 -6.43
N ALA A 291 6.59 9.17 -5.23
CA ALA A 291 5.69 8.64 -4.21
C ALA A 291 4.91 9.78 -3.56
N ARG A 292 3.63 9.58 -3.25
CA ARG A 292 2.82 10.54 -2.50
C ARG A 292 2.98 10.31 -1.01
N LEU A 293 3.36 11.39 -0.32
CA LEU A 293 3.61 11.43 1.12
C LEU A 293 2.78 12.52 1.76
N LEU A 294 2.55 12.41 3.07
CA LEU A 294 2.06 13.52 3.87
C LEU A 294 3.10 14.66 3.90
N LYS A 295 2.65 15.90 3.68
CA LYS A 295 3.51 17.09 3.82
C LYS A 295 3.85 17.31 5.28
N ASN A 296 5.11 17.58 5.55
CA ASN A 296 5.62 17.87 6.90
C ASN A 296 7.01 18.49 6.80
N ARG A 297 7.60 18.83 7.94
CA ARG A 297 8.93 19.44 8.01
C ARG A 297 10.05 18.62 7.34
N TRP A 298 9.93 17.28 7.31
CA TRP A 298 10.87 16.44 6.58
C TRP A 298 10.74 16.61 5.06
N THR A 299 9.53 16.62 4.52
CA THR A 299 9.31 16.83 3.08
C THR A 299 9.70 18.24 2.65
N GLU A 300 9.38 19.24 3.48
CA GLU A 300 9.71 20.65 3.24
C GLU A 300 11.24 20.90 3.21
N ALA A 301 12.00 20.18 4.04
CA ALA A 301 13.44 20.29 4.05
C ALA A 301 14.07 19.91 2.69
N TRP A 302 13.45 19.00 1.95
CA TRP A 302 13.89 18.59 0.61
C TRP A 302 13.43 19.52 -0.51
N GLU A 303 12.48 20.40 -0.24
CA GLU A 303 11.98 21.41 -1.18
C GLU A 303 12.72 22.75 -1.01
N HIS A 304 13.57 22.88 0.02
CA HIS A 304 14.31 24.10 0.33
C HIS A 304 15.42 24.36 -0.69
N GLU A 305 15.67 25.63 -0.98
CA GLU A 305 16.81 26.06 -1.82
C GLU A 305 18.12 25.54 -1.24
N GLY A 306 18.91 24.84 -2.05
CA GLY A 306 20.16 24.20 -1.65
C GLY A 306 20.01 22.74 -1.20
N ALA A 307 18.81 22.18 -1.11
CA ALA A 307 18.64 20.75 -0.92
C ALA A 307 19.16 19.96 -2.16
N PRO A 308 19.85 18.83 -1.98
CA PRO A 308 20.30 18.05 -3.10
C PRO A 308 19.11 17.37 -3.82
N GLU A 309 19.24 17.20 -5.14
CA GLU A 309 18.25 16.43 -5.90
C GLU A 309 18.17 14.98 -5.39
N PRO A 310 16.97 14.43 -5.18
CA PRO A 310 16.83 13.05 -4.73
C PRO A 310 17.51 12.07 -5.69
N LEU A 311 18.30 11.16 -5.14
CA LEU A 311 19.00 10.13 -5.88
C LEU A 311 18.00 9.19 -6.59
N ARG A 312 18.50 8.46 -7.60
CA ARG A 312 17.69 7.39 -8.22
C ARG A 312 17.65 6.17 -7.30
N MET A 313 16.53 5.45 -7.32
CA MET A 313 16.42 4.14 -6.68
C MET A 313 17.53 3.19 -7.21
N PRO A 314 18.24 2.42 -6.37
CA PRO A 314 17.97 2.21 -4.94
C PRO A 314 18.71 3.18 -4.01
N LEU A 315 19.59 4.07 -4.51
CA LEU A 315 20.49 4.89 -3.69
C LEU A 315 19.72 5.85 -2.76
N GLN A 316 18.61 6.43 -3.21
CA GLN A 316 17.77 7.27 -2.36
C GLN A 316 17.21 6.49 -1.18
N ASN A 317 16.70 5.29 -1.45
CA ASN A 317 16.14 4.44 -0.41
C ASN A 317 17.20 4.05 0.64
N LEU A 318 18.42 3.71 0.18
CA LEU A 318 19.57 3.46 1.06
C LEU A 318 19.90 4.68 1.91
N LEU A 319 19.98 5.87 1.30
CA LEU A 319 20.30 7.12 1.96
C LEU A 319 19.34 7.45 3.11
N VAL A 320 18.03 7.27 2.89
CA VAL A 320 17.00 7.75 3.85
C VAL A 320 16.43 6.65 4.75
N SER A 321 16.86 5.39 4.63
CA SER A 321 16.27 4.29 5.39
C SER A 321 16.44 4.45 6.90
N GLU A 322 17.64 4.78 7.37
CA GLU A 322 17.90 5.08 8.78
C GLU A 322 17.16 6.34 9.22
N ALA A 323 17.18 7.39 8.38
CA ALA A 323 16.47 8.61 8.68
C ALA A 323 14.97 8.37 8.90
N HIS A 324 14.32 7.57 8.04
CA HIS A 324 12.92 7.23 8.19
C HIS A 324 12.63 6.47 9.49
N GLN A 325 13.52 5.57 9.93
CA GLN A 325 13.38 4.88 11.22
C GLN A 325 13.50 5.85 12.39
N ARG A 326 14.48 6.75 12.35
CA ARG A 326 14.67 7.78 13.36
C ARG A 326 13.45 8.71 13.45
N LEU A 327 12.94 9.16 12.30
CA LEU A 327 11.72 10.00 12.20
C LEU A 327 10.50 9.28 12.78
N MET A 328 10.28 8.03 12.41
CA MET A 328 9.15 7.23 12.94
C MET A 328 9.25 6.98 14.44
N ARG A 329 10.47 6.74 14.95
CA ARG A 329 10.72 6.52 16.39
C ARG A 329 10.69 7.79 17.22
N SER A 330 10.85 8.96 16.60
CA SER A 330 10.86 10.24 17.31
C SER A 330 9.54 10.56 18.01
N GLY A 331 8.44 9.94 17.56
CA GLY A 331 7.10 10.22 18.06
C GLY A 331 6.56 11.60 17.68
N GLN A 332 7.28 12.36 16.84
CA GLN A 332 6.88 13.70 16.39
C GLN A 332 5.96 13.59 15.16
N PRO A 333 4.69 14.01 15.23
CA PRO A 333 3.74 13.87 14.11
C PRO A 333 4.11 14.74 12.90
N ASP A 334 4.79 15.86 13.12
CA ASP A 334 5.17 16.84 12.10
C ASP A 334 6.42 16.49 11.27
N VAL A 335 6.98 15.29 11.47
CA VAL A 335 8.13 14.78 10.68
C VAL A 335 7.95 13.36 10.15
N VAL A 336 6.78 12.74 10.37
CA VAL A 336 6.51 11.34 10.00
C VAL A 336 6.58 11.14 8.49
N PRO A 337 7.49 10.32 7.94
CA PRO A 337 7.61 10.09 6.50
C PRO A 337 6.55 9.10 6.01
N MET A 338 5.26 9.47 6.13
CA MET A 338 4.13 8.57 5.89
C MET A 338 3.60 8.66 4.46
N PRO A 339 3.63 7.55 3.70
CA PRO A 339 2.90 7.43 2.45
C PRO A 339 1.38 7.49 2.70
N ALA A 340 0.73 8.53 2.19
CA ALA A 340 -0.71 8.72 2.33
C ALA A 340 -1.32 9.37 1.08
N GLY A 341 -2.51 8.90 0.68
CA GLY A 341 -3.25 9.42 -0.46
C GLY A 341 -4.03 10.69 -0.12
N GLN A 342 -4.54 11.37 -1.15
CA GLN A 342 -5.27 12.63 -0.98
C GLN A 342 -6.58 12.51 -0.20
N ILE A 343 -7.04 11.29 0.09
CA ILE A 343 -8.22 11.05 0.94
C ILE A 343 -7.99 11.39 2.41
N VAL A 344 -6.77 11.77 2.82
CA VAL A 344 -6.46 12.13 4.21
C VAL A 344 -7.41 13.18 4.78
N GLY A 345 -7.89 14.13 3.98
CA GLY A 345 -8.87 15.12 4.42
C GLY A 345 -10.25 14.57 4.82
N ARG A 346 -10.48 13.26 4.67
CA ARG A 346 -11.68 12.56 5.15
C ARG A 346 -11.42 11.70 6.40
N MET A 347 -10.18 11.63 6.86
CA MET A 347 -9.73 10.79 7.96
C MET A 347 -9.80 11.60 9.26
N ASN A 348 -11.02 11.77 9.83
CA ASN A 348 -11.29 12.74 10.90
C ASN A 348 -11.34 12.11 12.30
N GLU A 349 -11.36 10.79 12.39
CA GLU A 349 -11.46 10.06 13.66
C GLU A 349 -10.85 8.67 13.56
N ILE A 350 -10.42 8.13 14.69
CA ILE A 350 -9.96 6.74 14.79
C ILE A 350 -11.18 5.86 15.06
N ARG A 351 -11.39 4.85 14.18
CA ARG A 351 -12.55 3.96 14.23
C ARG A 351 -12.13 2.50 14.06
N PRO A 352 -12.91 1.54 14.58
CA PRO A 352 -12.71 0.13 14.25
C PRO A 352 -12.83 -0.13 12.73
N VAL A 353 -12.03 -1.03 12.21
CA VAL A 353 -12.09 -1.46 10.79
C VAL A 353 -13.52 -1.91 10.42
N ALA A 354 -14.21 -2.62 11.33
CA ALA A 354 -15.57 -3.09 11.10
C ALA A 354 -16.55 -1.93 10.84
N ASP A 355 -16.43 -0.82 11.58
CA ASP A 355 -17.30 0.34 11.40
C ASP A 355 -17.00 1.07 10.09
N VAL A 356 -15.71 1.22 9.76
CA VAL A 356 -15.29 1.78 8.45
C VAL A 356 -15.84 0.95 7.30
N MET A 357 -15.72 -0.39 7.37
CA MET A 357 -16.24 -1.29 6.34
C MET A 357 -17.78 -1.20 6.23
N ALA A 358 -18.48 -1.21 7.35
CA ALA A 358 -19.95 -1.11 7.37
C ALA A 358 -20.44 0.21 6.73
N GLU A 359 -19.77 1.33 7.02
CA GLU A 359 -20.09 2.62 6.42
C GLU A 359 -19.81 2.61 4.90
N LEU A 360 -18.63 2.12 4.49
CA LEU A 360 -18.27 2.00 3.08
C LEU A 360 -19.35 1.25 2.27
N ILE A 361 -19.75 0.08 2.77
CA ILE A 361 -20.72 -0.77 2.07
C ILE A 361 -22.13 -0.18 2.12
N GLY A 362 -22.55 0.34 3.28
CA GLY A 362 -23.84 1.00 3.43
C GLY A 362 -24.01 2.22 2.52
N GLU A 363 -22.99 3.08 2.46
CA GLU A 363 -23.00 4.25 1.56
C GLU A 363 -22.95 3.82 0.09
N THR A 364 -22.12 2.82 -0.26
CA THR A 364 -22.05 2.29 -1.64
C THR A 364 -23.43 1.81 -2.10
N ALA A 365 -24.07 0.97 -1.30
CA ALA A 365 -25.42 0.46 -1.63
C ALA A 365 -26.44 1.58 -1.80
N ALA A 366 -26.44 2.57 -0.89
CA ALA A 366 -27.36 3.72 -0.97
C ALA A 366 -27.13 4.56 -2.24
N VAL A 367 -25.88 4.70 -2.70
CA VAL A 367 -25.57 5.41 -3.94
C VAL A 367 -26.06 4.62 -5.16
N LEU A 368 -25.81 3.32 -5.20
CA LEU A 368 -26.24 2.46 -6.31
C LEU A 368 -27.77 2.46 -6.43
N ASP A 369 -28.50 2.35 -5.31
CA ASP A 369 -29.95 2.46 -5.28
C ASP A 369 -30.43 3.81 -5.86
N ARG A 370 -29.86 4.91 -5.39
CA ARG A 370 -30.19 6.25 -5.89
C ARG A 370 -29.94 6.39 -7.39
N LEU A 371 -28.80 5.92 -7.88
CA LEU A 371 -28.46 5.98 -9.31
C LEU A 371 -29.37 5.09 -10.16
N GLY A 372 -29.81 3.94 -9.63
CA GLY A 372 -30.77 3.06 -10.29
C GLY A 372 -32.15 3.72 -10.53
N HIS A 373 -32.49 4.77 -9.79
CA HIS A 373 -33.73 5.54 -9.95
C HIS A 373 -33.61 6.74 -10.92
N LEU A 374 -32.40 7.05 -11.42
CA LEU A 374 -32.17 8.12 -12.39
C LEU A 374 -32.46 7.67 -13.84
N ARG A 375 -33.65 7.16 -14.11
CA ARG A 375 -34.09 6.76 -15.45
C ARG A 375 -34.99 7.79 -16.08
#